data_9ce6adfbc461462f49a50994164873e3
#
_entry.id   9ce6adfbc461462f49a50994164873e3
#
_cell.length_a   1.000
_cell.length_b   1.000
_cell.length_c   1.000
_cell.angle_alpha   90.00
_cell.angle_beta   90.00
_cell.angle_gamma   90.00
#
_symmetry.space_group_name_H-M   'P 1'
#
loop_
_entity.id
_entity.type
_entity.pdbx_description
1 polymer ?
#
loop_
_entity_poly.entity_id
_entity_poly.type
_entity_poly.pdbx_seq_one_letter_code
_entity_poly.pdbx_strand_id
1 'polypeptide(L)'
;MFTKVERLISSRNLKPKKKEGFLKIISIFSFLGIMLGVAILIIVMSVMNGFKTELTNKILGLNPHIVIQPNGFDIENKYISKIENNFKDISLSKTYSGEGVIINNDQAKGIIFKGVNIQEKKIKEFLKKNIVSGDVRKFKKNNVFIGSELAFNLNLKEGDRINLMSSTFVSTPLGSLPKQENFNIAGIFNTGFIEFDQNIIFLTTEDALSIFDKDTKDQNLEIYLKDPLKANLYKKQIEKLNQNFFIYTWTDLNKSLFSALKVERNVMFIILTLIIIVAAFNIISGLTILIKNKTK
;
A
#
# COMPACT_ATOMS: atom_id res chain seq x y z
N MET A 1 -14.27 -6.02 -41.26
CA MET A 1 -14.89 -7.36 -41.20
C MET A 1 -14.54 -8.07 -42.48
N PHE A 2 -13.76 -9.16 -42.43
CA PHE A 2 -13.33 -9.85 -43.64
C PHE A 2 -14.52 -10.52 -44.31
N THR A 3 -14.61 -10.36 -45.65
CA THR A 3 -15.65 -11.00 -46.46
C THR A 3 -15.45 -12.53 -46.52
N LYS A 4 -16.52 -13.29 -46.84
CA LYS A 4 -16.42 -14.76 -47.00
C LYS A 4 -15.36 -15.16 -48.02
N VAL A 5 -15.19 -14.38 -49.10
CA VAL A 5 -14.21 -14.60 -50.15
C VAL A 5 -12.79 -14.41 -49.65
N GLU A 6 -12.53 -13.35 -48.90
CA GLU A 6 -11.20 -13.08 -48.31
C GLU A 6 -10.79 -14.16 -47.32
N ARG A 7 -11.71 -14.67 -46.50
CA ARG A 7 -11.46 -15.82 -45.59
C ARG A 7 -11.15 -17.08 -46.38
N LEU A 8 -11.84 -17.31 -47.46
CA LEU A 8 -11.64 -18.50 -48.33
C LEU A 8 -10.30 -18.46 -49.07
N ILE A 9 -9.93 -17.27 -49.58
CA ILE A 9 -8.62 -17.03 -50.22
C ILE A 9 -7.50 -17.17 -49.21
N SER A 10 -7.64 -16.55 -48.05
CA SER A 10 -6.67 -16.62 -46.95
C SER A 10 -6.48 -18.08 -46.48
N SER A 11 -7.57 -18.80 -46.22
CA SER A 11 -7.54 -20.21 -45.79
C SER A 11 -6.91 -21.13 -46.84
N ARG A 12 -7.15 -20.87 -48.12
CA ARG A 12 -6.62 -21.67 -49.23
C ARG A 12 -5.14 -21.38 -49.51
N ASN A 13 -4.70 -20.13 -49.27
CA ASN A 13 -3.28 -19.75 -49.38
C ASN A 13 -2.46 -20.20 -48.17
N LEU A 14 -3.08 -20.43 -47.03
CA LEU A 14 -2.45 -21.00 -45.82
C LEU A 14 -2.30 -22.54 -45.91
N LYS A 15 -2.96 -23.23 -46.88
CA LYS A 15 -2.76 -24.66 -47.14
C LYS A 15 -1.57 -24.86 -48.07
N PRO A 16 -0.39 -25.30 -47.62
CA PRO A 16 0.79 -25.44 -48.46
C PRO A 16 0.68 -26.60 -49.39
N LYS A 17 1.23 -26.44 -50.61
CA LYS A 17 1.47 -27.54 -51.52
C LYS A 17 2.57 -28.46 -50.96
N LYS A 18 2.57 -29.76 -51.31
CA LYS A 18 3.44 -30.82 -50.77
C LYS A 18 4.95 -30.51 -50.71
N LYS A 19 5.46 -29.53 -51.45
CA LYS A 19 6.88 -29.12 -51.46
C LYS A 19 7.29 -28.06 -50.38
N GLU A 20 6.34 -27.51 -49.60
CA GLU A 20 6.58 -26.40 -48.67
C GLU A 20 6.46 -26.81 -47.20
N GLY A 21 6.63 -28.10 -46.85
CA GLY A 21 6.42 -28.63 -45.49
C GLY A 21 7.27 -27.98 -44.44
N PHE A 22 8.52 -27.61 -44.74
CA PHE A 22 9.43 -26.96 -43.79
C PHE A 22 8.96 -25.53 -43.40
N LEU A 23 8.48 -24.76 -44.37
CA LEU A 23 7.95 -23.40 -44.12
C LEU A 23 6.69 -23.42 -43.26
N LYS A 24 5.84 -24.44 -43.46
CA LYS A 24 4.64 -24.62 -42.64
C LYS A 24 4.99 -24.86 -41.18
N ILE A 25 6.00 -25.68 -40.92
CA ILE A 25 6.47 -26.01 -39.60
C ILE A 25 6.97 -24.71 -38.88
N ILE A 26 7.85 -23.95 -39.55
CA ILE A 26 8.36 -22.68 -39.02
C ILE A 26 7.22 -21.69 -38.70
N SER A 27 6.27 -21.54 -39.66
CA SER A 27 5.14 -20.61 -39.46
C SER A 27 4.24 -21.01 -38.28
N ILE A 28 3.97 -22.32 -38.12
CA ILE A 28 3.18 -22.83 -37.00
C ILE A 28 3.91 -22.61 -35.66
N PHE A 29 5.20 -22.92 -35.58
CA PHE A 29 5.98 -22.70 -34.37
C PHE A 29 6.09 -21.23 -34.01
N SER A 30 6.29 -20.36 -35.01
CA SER A 30 6.29 -18.90 -34.79
C SER A 30 4.94 -18.40 -34.28
N PHE A 31 3.83 -18.86 -34.88
CA PHE A 31 2.48 -18.49 -34.42
C PHE A 31 2.22 -18.98 -32.99
N LEU A 32 2.55 -20.26 -32.72
CA LEU A 32 2.38 -20.80 -31.35
C LEU A 32 3.26 -20.09 -30.33
N GLY A 33 4.51 -19.77 -30.68
CA GLY A 33 5.43 -19.04 -29.80
C GLY A 33 4.90 -17.65 -29.46
N ILE A 34 4.43 -16.89 -30.45
CA ILE A 34 3.84 -15.55 -30.24
C ILE A 34 2.55 -15.66 -29.43
N MET A 35 1.67 -16.59 -29.78
CA MET A 35 0.41 -16.81 -29.07
C MET A 35 0.66 -17.12 -27.58
N LEU A 36 1.59 -18.03 -27.30
CA LEU A 36 1.96 -18.41 -25.94
C LEU A 36 2.60 -17.24 -25.18
N GLY A 37 3.53 -16.53 -25.82
CA GLY A 37 4.19 -15.36 -25.22
C GLY A 37 3.20 -14.26 -24.82
N VAL A 38 2.28 -13.92 -25.73
CA VAL A 38 1.24 -12.91 -25.44
C VAL A 38 0.26 -13.42 -24.37
N ALA A 39 -0.12 -14.69 -24.41
CA ALA A 39 -1.02 -15.28 -23.41
C ALA A 39 -0.39 -15.22 -22.00
N ILE A 40 0.87 -15.63 -21.85
CA ILE A 40 1.60 -15.56 -20.59
C ILE A 40 1.69 -14.11 -20.10
N LEU A 41 2.01 -13.17 -21.00
CA LEU A 41 2.11 -11.76 -20.64
C LEU A 41 0.77 -11.22 -20.10
N ILE A 42 -0.35 -11.52 -20.77
CA ILE A 42 -1.68 -11.10 -20.32
C ILE A 42 -1.99 -11.67 -18.94
N ILE A 43 -1.69 -12.95 -18.71
CA ILE A 43 -1.90 -13.60 -17.41
C ILE A 43 -1.08 -12.89 -16.32
N VAL A 44 0.22 -12.70 -16.54
CA VAL A 44 1.12 -12.05 -15.57
C VAL A 44 0.65 -10.62 -15.26
N MET A 45 0.33 -9.81 -16.29
CA MET A 45 -0.18 -8.46 -16.09
C MET A 45 -1.51 -8.43 -15.33
N SER A 46 -2.39 -9.39 -15.59
CA SER A 46 -3.68 -9.50 -14.89
C SER A 46 -3.47 -9.81 -13.40
N VAL A 47 -2.61 -10.77 -13.08
CA VAL A 47 -2.26 -11.13 -11.71
C VAL A 47 -1.61 -9.95 -10.98
N MET A 48 -0.66 -9.26 -11.63
CA MET A 48 0.00 -8.09 -11.03
C MET A 48 -0.93 -6.92 -10.81
N ASN A 49 -1.85 -6.64 -11.73
CA ASN A 49 -2.85 -5.60 -11.51
C ASN A 49 -3.77 -5.94 -10.33
N GLY A 50 -4.18 -7.21 -10.21
CA GLY A 50 -4.94 -7.69 -9.06
C GLY A 50 -4.18 -7.53 -7.75
N PHE A 51 -2.92 -7.97 -7.71
CA PHE A 51 -2.04 -7.84 -6.55
C PHE A 51 -1.83 -6.37 -6.15
N LYS A 52 -1.53 -5.49 -7.12
CA LYS A 52 -1.39 -4.05 -6.87
C LYS A 52 -2.66 -3.45 -6.27
N THR A 53 -3.83 -3.81 -6.79
CA THR A 53 -5.11 -3.32 -6.30
C THR A 53 -5.34 -3.80 -4.87
N GLU A 54 -5.11 -5.07 -4.58
CA GLU A 54 -5.27 -5.65 -3.25
C GLU A 54 -4.31 -5.02 -2.24
N LEU A 55 -3.02 -4.89 -2.56
CA LEU A 55 -2.04 -4.19 -1.71
C LEU A 55 -2.45 -2.75 -1.45
N THR A 56 -2.85 -2.04 -2.51
CA THR A 56 -3.29 -0.64 -2.39
C THR A 56 -4.49 -0.53 -1.45
N ASN A 57 -5.48 -1.39 -1.58
CA ASN A 57 -6.67 -1.39 -0.72
C ASN A 57 -6.32 -1.71 0.74
N LYS A 58 -5.42 -2.66 0.97
CA LYS A 58 -4.94 -3.00 2.32
C LYS A 58 -4.17 -1.86 2.97
N ILE A 59 -3.24 -1.25 2.25
CA ILE A 59 -2.48 -0.09 2.74
C ILE A 59 -3.42 1.10 3.03
N LEU A 60 -4.36 1.38 2.13
CA LEU A 60 -5.27 2.53 2.24
C LEU A 60 -6.39 2.34 3.26
N GLY A 61 -6.73 1.10 3.59
CA GLY A 61 -7.83 0.82 4.51
C GLY A 61 -7.64 1.40 5.91
N LEU A 62 -6.38 1.59 6.33
CA LEU A 62 -5.98 1.94 7.69
C LEU A 62 -5.08 3.17 7.78
N ASN A 63 -4.30 3.42 6.74
CA ASN A 63 -3.36 4.52 6.73
C ASN A 63 -4.01 5.81 6.21
N PRO A 64 -3.62 6.96 6.74
CA PRO A 64 -4.03 8.24 6.19
C PRO A 64 -3.53 8.38 4.75
N HIS A 65 -4.32 9.06 3.93
CA HIS A 65 -3.93 9.28 2.54
C HIS A 65 -2.94 10.43 2.41
N ILE A 66 -2.99 11.41 3.32
CA ILE A 66 -2.02 12.49 3.47
C ILE A 66 -1.77 12.68 4.95
N VAL A 67 -0.52 12.90 5.32
CA VAL A 67 -0.09 13.27 6.67
C VAL A 67 0.56 14.64 6.59
N ILE A 68 0.08 15.56 7.40
CA ILE A 68 0.71 16.85 7.64
C ILE A 68 1.40 16.77 9.00
N GLN A 69 2.71 16.86 8.98
CA GLN A 69 3.54 16.80 10.18
C GLN A 69 3.98 18.23 10.59
N PRO A 70 3.82 18.59 11.85
CA PRO A 70 4.31 19.87 12.35
C PRO A 70 5.84 19.95 12.22
N ASN A 71 6.32 21.16 11.86
CA ASN A 71 7.75 21.46 11.78
C ASN A 71 8.08 22.54 12.81
N GLY A 72 7.96 22.19 14.09
CA GLY A 72 8.18 23.11 15.19
C GLY A 72 7.04 24.12 15.44
N PHE A 73 6.00 24.13 14.62
CA PHE A 73 4.82 25.00 14.73
C PHE A 73 3.55 24.16 14.88
N ASP A 74 2.62 24.58 15.72
CA ASP A 74 1.31 23.92 15.87
C ASP A 74 0.49 24.02 14.57
N ILE A 75 -0.24 22.96 14.30
CA ILE A 75 -1.23 22.95 13.22
C ILE A 75 -2.50 23.64 13.77
N GLU A 76 -2.55 24.96 13.62
CA GLU A 76 -3.63 25.81 14.10
C GLU A 76 -5.00 25.39 13.54
N ASN A 77 -6.04 25.55 14.34
CA ASN A 77 -7.42 25.31 13.90
C ASN A 77 -7.82 26.16 12.67
N LYS A 78 -7.24 27.37 12.54
CA LYS A 78 -7.44 28.24 11.37
C LYS A 78 -6.95 27.57 10.06
N TYR A 79 -5.83 26.83 10.13
CA TYR A 79 -5.31 26.11 8.98
C TYR A 79 -6.17 24.88 8.67
N ILE A 80 -6.60 24.16 9.71
CA ILE A 80 -7.52 23.01 9.57
C ILE A 80 -8.82 23.46 8.90
N SER A 81 -9.44 24.53 9.38
CA SER A 81 -10.66 25.10 8.78
C SER A 81 -10.46 25.55 7.33
N LYS A 82 -9.28 26.08 6.98
CA LYS A 82 -8.97 26.38 5.57
C LYS A 82 -8.95 25.12 4.69
N ILE A 83 -8.38 24.01 5.20
CA ILE A 83 -8.37 22.74 4.50
C ILE A 83 -9.80 22.23 4.33
N GLU A 84 -10.61 22.20 5.38
CA GLU A 84 -12.01 21.75 5.34
C GLU A 84 -12.85 22.56 4.36
N ASN A 85 -12.68 23.88 4.33
CA ASN A 85 -13.43 24.75 3.42
C ASN A 85 -13.02 24.62 1.95
N ASN A 86 -11.75 24.34 1.67
CA ASN A 86 -11.25 24.22 0.30
C ASN A 86 -11.47 22.81 -0.29
N PHE A 87 -11.61 21.80 0.54
CA PHE A 87 -11.73 20.42 0.10
C PHE A 87 -13.00 19.78 0.64
N LYS A 88 -13.89 19.43 -0.26
CA LYS A 88 -15.10 18.65 0.07
C LYS A 88 -14.75 17.15 0.08
N ASP A 89 -15.50 16.36 0.84
CA ASP A 89 -15.32 14.90 0.93
C ASP A 89 -13.98 14.43 1.51
N ILE A 90 -13.45 15.16 2.47
CA ILE A 90 -12.30 14.76 3.28
C ILE A 90 -12.71 14.49 4.73
N SER A 91 -11.93 13.68 5.42
CA SER A 91 -12.03 13.49 6.87
C SER A 91 -10.68 13.79 7.48
N LEU A 92 -10.66 14.58 8.53
CA LEU A 92 -9.45 15.01 9.24
C LEU A 92 -9.39 14.33 10.60
N SER A 93 -8.20 13.99 11.04
CA SER A 93 -7.93 13.42 12.36
C SER A 93 -6.62 13.97 12.93
N LYS A 94 -6.62 14.43 14.16
CA LYS A 94 -5.38 14.76 14.88
C LYS A 94 -4.87 13.51 15.57
N THR A 95 -3.67 13.06 15.21
CA THR A 95 -3.05 11.84 15.75
C THR A 95 -1.62 12.12 16.19
N TYR A 96 -1.08 11.25 17.01
CA TYR A 96 0.35 11.20 17.26
C TYR A 96 0.83 9.76 17.04
N SER A 97 1.92 9.60 16.33
CA SER A 97 2.54 8.28 16.12
C SER A 97 4.03 8.35 16.44
N GLY A 98 4.53 7.33 17.09
CA GLY A 98 5.94 7.22 17.44
C GLY A 98 6.36 5.75 17.48
N GLU A 99 7.66 5.52 17.40
CA GLU A 99 8.26 4.18 17.46
C GLU A 99 8.70 3.87 18.89
N GLY A 100 8.54 2.61 19.28
CA GLY A 100 8.97 2.13 20.57
C GLY A 100 9.01 0.62 20.62
N VAL A 101 9.04 0.08 21.83
CA VAL A 101 9.18 -1.35 22.08
C VAL A 101 8.10 -1.80 23.05
N ILE A 102 7.45 -2.90 22.74
CA ILE A 102 6.66 -3.66 23.70
C ILE A 102 7.56 -4.71 24.38
N ILE A 103 7.47 -4.78 25.70
CA ILE A 103 8.22 -5.74 26.50
C ILE A 103 7.21 -6.63 27.23
N ASN A 104 7.33 -7.93 27.01
CA ASN A 104 6.57 -8.95 27.73
C ASN A 104 7.51 -10.09 28.14
N ASN A 105 7.74 -10.23 29.44
CA ASN A 105 8.72 -11.17 30.00
C ASN A 105 10.11 -10.98 29.34
N ASP A 106 10.66 -12.05 28.74
CA ASP A 106 11.97 -12.03 28.07
C ASP A 106 11.92 -11.66 26.60
N GLN A 107 10.74 -11.25 26.10
CA GLN A 107 10.55 -10.88 24.69
C GLN A 107 10.37 -9.37 24.54
N ALA A 108 11.07 -8.81 23.57
CA ALA A 108 10.96 -7.40 23.18
C ALA A 108 10.71 -7.29 21.68
N LYS A 109 9.76 -6.46 21.28
CA LYS A 109 9.44 -6.25 19.87
C LYS A 109 9.24 -4.76 19.57
N GLY A 110 9.89 -4.29 18.49
CA GLY A 110 9.68 -2.96 17.95
C GLY A 110 8.26 -2.81 17.39
N ILE A 111 7.61 -1.72 17.73
CA ILE A 111 6.21 -1.42 17.35
C ILE A 111 6.04 0.07 17.10
N ILE A 112 4.95 0.40 16.43
CA ILE A 112 4.47 1.78 16.24
C ILE A 112 3.29 2.01 17.18
N PHE A 113 3.43 3.01 18.04
CA PHE A 113 2.33 3.54 18.83
C PHE A 113 1.52 4.50 17.98
N LYS A 114 0.22 4.30 17.89
CA LYS A 114 -0.70 5.21 17.22
C LYS A 114 -1.71 5.76 18.21
N GLY A 115 -1.49 6.99 18.66
CA GLY A 115 -2.40 7.75 19.51
C GLY A 115 -3.57 8.26 18.69
N VAL A 116 -4.78 7.84 19.05
CA VAL A 116 -5.99 8.16 18.33
C VAL A 116 -7.11 8.63 19.27
N ASN A 117 -8.02 9.42 18.72
CA ASN A 117 -9.22 9.84 19.45
C ASN A 117 -10.40 8.94 19.09
N ILE A 118 -10.88 8.16 20.06
CA ILE A 118 -12.02 7.24 19.89
C ILE A 118 -13.35 7.95 19.58
N GLN A 119 -13.47 9.26 19.85
CA GLN A 119 -14.66 10.02 19.52
C GLN A 119 -14.79 10.26 18.01
N GLU A 120 -13.69 10.13 17.27
CA GLU A 120 -13.72 10.24 15.84
C GLU A 120 -14.44 9.04 15.22
N LYS A 121 -15.44 9.36 14.41
CA LYS A 121 -16.32 8.35 13.77
C LYS A 121 -15.53 7.26 13.04
N LYS A 122 -14.48 7.66 12.31
CA LYS A 122 -13.66 6.75 11.50
C LYS A 122 -12.88 5.75 12.37
N ILE A 123 -12.25 6.22 13.43
CA ILE A 123 -11.51 5.36 14.37
C ILE A 123 -12.45 4.40 15.07
N LYS A 124 -13.59 4.90 15.52
CA LYS A 124 -14.62 4.08 16.17
C LYS A 124 -15.18 3.00 15.25
N GLU A 125 -15.48 3.33 14.01
CA GLU A 125 -15.96 2.37 12.99
C GLU A 125 -14.87 1.35 12.66
N PHE A 126 -13.64 1.79 12.49
CA PHE A 126 -12.50 0.91 12.24
C PHE A 126 -12.31 -0.12 13.37
N LEU A 127 -12.23 0.33 14.62
CA LEU A 127 -12.06 -0.56 15.76
C LEU A 127 -13.25 -1.52 15.89
N LYS A 128 -14.49 -1.02 15.76
CA LYS A 128 -15.69 -1.87 15.81
C LYS A 128 -15.70 -2.97 14.76
N LYS A 129 -15.22 -2.67 13.55
CA LYS A 129 -15.22 -3.63 12.44
C LYS A 129 -14.15 -4.72 12.62
N ASN A 130 -13.01 -4.37 13.23
CA ASN A 130 -11.83 -5.23 13.22
C ASN A 130 -11.53 -5.86 14.60
N ILE A 131 -12.23 -5.49 15.68
CA ILE A 131 -12.06 -6.12 16.99
C ILE A 131 -12.47 -7.59 16.94
N VAL A 132 -11.59 -8.46 17.42
CA VAL A 132 -11.82 -9.91 17.59
C VAL A 132 -11.95 -10.31 19.06
N SER A 133 -11.40 -9.52 19.99
CA SER A 133 -11.55 -9.69 21.44
C SER A 133 -11.55 -8.32 22.12
N GLY A 134 -12.34 -8.18 23.18
CA GLY A 134 -12.43 -6.92 23.91
C GLY A 134 -13.61 -6.03 23.52
N ASP A 135 -13.61 -4.81 24.04
CA ASP A 135 -14.71 -3.87 23.84
C ASP A 135 -14.16 -2.46 23.58
N VAL A 136 -14.61 -1.83 22.49
CA VAL A 136 -14.26 -0.43 22.13
C VAL A 136 -14.54 0.55 23.28
N ARG A 137 -15.53 0.27 24.12
CA ARG A 137 -15.86 1.10 25.29
C ARG A 137 -14.76 1.11 26.35
N LYS A 138 -13.88 0.10 26.35
CA LYS A 138 -12.71 0.01 27.22
C LYS A 138 -11.52 0.82 26.72
N PHE A 139 -11.61 1.47 25.55
CA PHE A 139 -10.56 2.34 25.01
C PHE A 139 -10.52 3.65 25.81
N LYS A 140 -9.72 3.65 26.83
CA LYS A 140 -9.56 4.75 27.82
C LYS A 140 -8.09 4.88 28.14
N LYS A 141 -7.75 5.90 28.93
CA LYS A 141 -6.40 6.12 29.46
C LYS A 141 -5.82 4.85 30.09
N ASN A 142 -4.55 4.61 29.83
CA ASN A 142 -3.77 3.42 30.23
C ASN A 142 -4.27 2.08 29.63
N ASN A 143 -5.10 2.13 28.60
CA ASN A 143 -5.59 0.95 27.91
C ASN A 143 -5.16 1.00 26.44
N VAL A 144 -4.80 -0.16 25.91
CA VAL A 144 -4.35 -0.30 24.52
C VAL A 144 -5.13 -1.36 23.76
N PHE A 145 -5.17 -1.20 22.44
CA PHE A 145 -5.60 -2.23 21.51
C PHE A 145 -4.40 -2.70 20.71
N ILE A 146 -4.17 -4.00 20.68
CA ILE A 146 -3.05 -4.62 19.96
C ILE A 146 -3.55 -5.47 18.79
N GLY A 147 -2.75 -5.62 17.76
CA GLY A 147 -3.10 -6.48 16.65
C GLY A 147 -2.99 -7.98 17.01
N SER A 148 -3.79 -8.81 16.34
CA SER A 148 -3.86 -10.25 16.60
C SER A 148 -2.54 -10.97 16.38
N GLU A 149 -1.76 -10.58 15.38
CA GLU A 149 -0.43 -11.15 15.11
C GLU A 149 0.57 -10.79 16.22
N LEU A 150 0.49 -9.55 16.75
CA LEU A 150 1.31 -9.14 17.88
C LEU A 150 0.93 -9.92 19.13
N ALA A 151 -0.37 -10.07 19.41
CA ALA A 151 -0.89 -10.84 20.53
C ALA A 151 -0.45 -12.29 20.46
N PHE A 152 -0.54 -12.91 19.28
CA PHE A 152 -0.11 -14.29 19.05
C PHE A 152 1.41 -14.46 19.28
N ASN A 153 2.22 -13.60 18.67
CA ASN A 153 3.68 -13.70 18.75
C ASN A 153 4.24 -13.51 20.17
N LEU A 154 3.58 -12.68 20.98
CA LEU A 154 3.98 -12.42 22.36
C LEU A 154 3.15 -13.18 23.41
N ASN A 155 2.27 -14.10 22.97
CA ASN A 155 1.35 -14.87 23.82
C ASN A 155 0.54 -13.98 24.78
N LEU A 156 -0.02 -12.89 24.27
CA LEU A 156 -0.79 -11.90 25.01
C LEU A 156 -2.29 -12.09 24.80
N LYS A 157 -3.07 -11.74 25.83
CA LYS A 157 -4.53 -11.82 25.83
C LYS A 157 -5.16 -10.52 26.32
N GLU A 158 -6.46 -10.35 26.06
CA GLU A 158 -7.25 -9.28 26.65
C GLU A 158 -7.16 -9.35 28.20
N GLY A 159 -6.91 -8.22 28.82
CA GLY A 159 -6.74 -8.06 30.28
C GLY A 159 -5.30 -8.18 30.75
N ASP A 160 -4.38 -8.64 29.93
CA ASP A 160 -2.97 -8.70 30.29
C ASP A 160 -2.38 -7.30 30.43
N ARG A 161 -1.36 -7.19 31.29
CA ARG A 161 -0.60 -5.96 31.50
C ARG A 161 0.72 -6.05 30.76
N ILE A 162 1.02 -5.03 29.98
CA ILE A 162 2.24 -4.94 29.17
C ILE A 162 3.02 -3.68 29.53
N ASN A 163 4.33 -3.74 29.34
CA ASN A 163 5.22 -2.60 29.45
C ASN A 163 5.53 -2.07 28.04
N LEU A 164 5.29 -0.78 27.84
CA LEU A 164 5.62 -0.08 26.62
C LEU A 164 6.77 0.88 26.88
N MET A 165 7.80 0.83 26.04
CA MET A 165 8.99 1.66 26.09
C MET A 165 9.03 2.54 24.85
N SER A 166 9.11 3.84 25.04
CA SER A 166 9.24 4.81 23.93
C SER A 166 10.70 5.00 23.54
N SER A 167 10.91 5.63 22.38
CA SER A 167 12.23 6.10 21.95
C SER A 167 12.69 7.38 22.66
N THR A 168 11.86 7.95 23.55
CA THR A 168 12.18 9.14 24.35
C THR A 168 12.96 8.73 25.59
N PHE A 169 14.00 9.51 25.91
CA PHE A 169 14.85 9.28 27.08
C PHE A 169 14.54 10.29 28.18
N VAL A 170 14.46 9.80 29.39
CA VAL A 170 14.32 10.61 30.62
C VAL A 170 15.64 10.61 31.37
N SER A 171 16.13 11.80 31.75
CA SER A 171 17.34 11.93 32.56
C SER A 171 17.05 11.55 34.01
N THR A 172 17.81 10.56 34.52
CA THR A 172 17.74 10.13 35.90
C THR A 172 19.11 10.33 36.58
N PRO A 173 19.20 10.28 37.91
CA PRO A 173 20.49 10.32 38.60
C PRO A 173 21.46 9.21 38.21
N LEU A 174 20.96 8.13 37.65
CA LEU A 174 21.73 6.95 37.17
C LEU A 174 22.05 7.00 35.68
N GLY A 175 21.65 8.09 34.98
CA GLY A 175 21.83 8.23 33.54
C GLY A 175 20.51 8.40 32.77
N SER A 176 20.58 8.46 31.45
CA SER A 176 19.40 8.56 30.60
C SER A 176 18.79 7.19 30.36
N LEU A 177 17.54 7.01 30.73
CA LEU A 177 16.77 5.79 30.54
C LEU A 177 15.60 6.04 29.60
N PRO A 178 15.23 5.06 28.72
CA PRO A 178 14.04 5.18 27.89
C PRO A 178 12.79 5.25 28.77
N LYS A 179 11.85 6.11 28.39
CA LYS A 179 10.59 6.26 29.13
C LYS A 179 9.73 5.01 28.95
N GLN A 180 9.23 4.48 30.05
CA GLN A 180 8.43 3.25 30.09
C GLN A 180 7.13 3.52 30.86
N GLU A 181 6.05 2.98 30.33
CA GLU A 181 4.74 3.02 30.98
C GLU A 181 4.02 1.68 30.85
N ASN A 182 3.18 1.35 31.83
CA ASN A 182 2.42 0.11 31.84
C ASN A 182 1.00 0.37 31.32
N PHE A 183 0.53 -0.51 30.44
CA PHE A 183 -0.80 -0.47 29.86
C PHE A 183 -1.51 -1.81 30.00
N ASN A 184 -2.85 -1.78 30.02
CA ASN A 184 -3.67 -2.96 29.99
C ASN A 184 -4.19 -3.21 28.57
N ILE A 185 -4.22 -4.44 28.11
CA ILE A 185 -4.79 -4.81 26.83
C ILE A 185 -6.31 -4.81 26.96
N ALA A 186 -6.96 -3.80 26.40
CA ALA A 186 -8.42 -3.66 26.40
C ALA A 186 -9.10 -4.39 25.24
N GLY A 187 -8.34 -4.77 24.24
CA GLY A 187 -8.84 -5.55 23.12
C GLY A 187 -7.77 -5.89 22.09
N ILE A 188 -8.14 -6.82 21.24
CA ILE A 188 -7.31 -7.32 20.14
C ILE A 188 -8.07 -7.09 18.85
N PHE A 189 -7.40 -6.53 17.84
CA PHE A 189 -7.96 -6.30 16.53
C PHE A 189 -7.28 -7.17 15.46
N ASN A 190 -7.99 -7.46 14.38
CA ASN A 190 -7.47 -8.16 13.21
C ASN A 190 -7.95 -7.46 11.93
N THR A 191 -7.03 -6.93 11.16
CA THR A 191 -7.30 -6.25 9.90
C THR A 191 -7.17 -7.17 8.69
N GLY A 192 -6.60 -8.35 8.89
CA GLY A 192 -6.20 -9.27 7.83
C GLY A 192 -4.93 -8.83 7.09
N PHE A 193 -4.22 -7.81 7.60
CA PHE A 193 -2.92 -7.39 7.09
C PHE A 193 -1.85 -7.64 8.15
N ILE A 194 -1.12 -8.74 8.00
CA ILE A 194 -0.18 -9.26 8.99
C ILE A 194 0.82 -8.20 9.46
N GLU A 195 1.43 -7.45 8.53
CA GLU A 195 2.42 -6.42 8.88
C GLU A 195 1.83 -5.30 9.75
N PHE A 196 0.57 -4.96 9.55
CA PHE A 196 -0.12 -3.97 10.37
C PHE A 196 -0.45 -4.56 11.74
N ASP A 197 -1.05 -5.76 11.75
CA ASP A 197 -1.51 -6.43 12.97
C ASP A 197 -0.34 -6.86 13.89
N GLN A 198 0.87 -6.96 13.37
CA GLN A 198 2.04 -7.31 14.19
C GLN A 198 2.85 -6.12 14.69
N ASN A 199 2.67 -4.92 14.10
CA ASN A 199 3.58 -3.80 14.36
C ASN A 199 2.88 -2.56 14.94
N ILE A 200 1.54 -2.52 15.01
CA ILE A 200 0.82 -1.32 15.45
C ILE A 200 0.03 -1.59 16.74
N ILE A 201 0.14 -0.64 17.67
CA ILE A 201 -0.68 -0.56 18.87
C ILE A 201 -1.46 0.75 18.86
N PHE A 202 -2.77 0.68 19.15
CA PHE A 202 -3.60 1.86 19.36
C PHE A 202 -3.68 2.18 20.85
N LEU A 203 -3.47 3.45 21.17
CA LEU A 203 -3.66 4.03 22.51
C LEU A 203 -4.34 5.39 22.39
N THR A 204 -4.76 5.98 23.50
CA THR A 204 -5.34 7.31 23.44
C THR A 204 -4.28 8.33 23.02
N THR A 205 -4.71 9.41 22.39
CA THR A 205 -3.79 10.50 22.01
C THR A 205 -3.05 11.06 23.23
N GLU A 206 -3.72 11.15 24.39
CA GLU A 206 -3.13 11.61 25.64
C GLU A 206 -2.00 10.69 26.11
N ASP A 207 -2.23 9.37 26.10
CA ASP A 207 -1.22 8.39 26.48
C ASP A 207 -0.04 8.40 25.52
N ALA A 208 -0.31 8.54 24.19
CA ALA A 208 0.74 8.63 23.19
C ALA A 208 1.62 9.87 23.40
N LEU A 209 1.01 11.02 23.61
CA LEU A 209 1.77 12.24 23.90
C LEU A 209 2.55 12.11 25.21
N SER A 210 1.93 11.51 26.26
CA SER A 210 2.60 11.29 27.54
C SER A 210 3.84 10.42 27.38
N ILE A 211 3.74 9.23 26.82
CA ILE A 211 4.86 8.28 26.74
C ILE A 211 6.03 8.80 25.88
N PHE A 212 5.75 9.69 24.92
CA PHE A 212 6.77 10.31 24.08
C PHE A 212 7.26 11.67 24.58
N ASP A 213 6.75 12.15 25.73
CA ASP A 213 7.06 13.47 26.26
C ASP A 213 6.81 14.58 25.24
N LYS A 214 5.61 14.56 24.65
CA LYS A 214 5.17 15.45 23.58
C LYS A 214 3.93 16.23 23.99
N ASP A 215 3.75 17.37 23.34
CA ASP A 215 2.59 18.24 23.51
C ASP A 215 1.57 18.09 22.39
N THR A 216 0.40 18.70 22.55
CA THR A 216 -0.64 18.74 21.51
C THR A 216 -0.18 19.41 20.21
N LYS A 217 0.83 20.30 20.28
CA LYS A 217 1.44 20.94 19.10
C LYS A 217 2.24 19.97 18.22
N ASP A 218 2.65 18.82 18.77
CA ASP A 218 3.42 17.80 18.05
C ASP A 218 2.52 16.79 17.29
N GLN A 219 1.19 16.97 17.37
CA GLN A 219 0.24 16.09 16.69
C GLN A 219 0.29 16.29 15.16
N ASN A 220 0.24 15.19 14.46
CA ASN A 220 0.05 15.17 13.02
C ASN A 220 -1.43 15.42 12.67
N LEU A 221 -1.67 16.03 11.52
CA LEU A 221 -3.00 16.06 10.90
C LEU A 221 -3.07 15.02 9.80
N GLU A 222 -3.84 13.98 10.04
CA GLU A 222 -4.13 12.93 9.06
C GLU A 222 -5.34 13.31 8.21
N ILE A 223 -5.21 13.17 6.90
CA ILE A 223 -6.27 13.46 5.94
C ILE A 223 -6.64 12.19 5.20
N TYR A 224 -7.93 11.90 5.21
CA TYR A 224 -8.52 10.77 4.52
C TYR A 224 -9.42 11.30 3.40
N LEU A 225 -9.10 10.91 2.17
CA LEU A 225 -9.81 11.32 0.96
C LEU A 225 -10.85 10.25 0.58
N LYS A 226 -11.89 10.66 -0.12
CA LYS A 226 -12.83 9.70 -0.74
C LYS A 226 -12.14 8.91 -1.86
N ASP A 227 -11.25 9.56 -2.62
CA ASP A 227 -10.41 8.94 -3.65
C ASP A 227 -8.93 9.06 -3.27
N PRO A 228 -8.33 8.00 -2.67
CA PRO A 228 -6.94 8.01 -2.23
C PRO A 228 -5.92 8.21 -3.35
N LEU A 229 -6.27 7.86 -4.59
CA LEU A 229 -5.37 7.98 -5.73
C LEU A 229 -5.09 9.44 -6.09
N LYS A 230 -5.94 10.37 -5.64
CA LYS A 230 -5.76 11.80 -5.81
C LYS A 230 -4.88 12.47 -4.73
N ALA A 231 -4.33 11.71 -3.79
CA ALA A 231 -3.54 12.26 -2.69
C ALA A 231 -2.43 13.22 -3.14
N ASN A 232 -1.70 12.88 -4.20
CA ASN A 232 -0.64 13.75 -4.73
C ASN A 232 -1.17 15.08 -5.33
N LEU A 233 -2.39 15.08 -5.86
CA LEU A 233 -3.03 16.31 -6.36
C LEU A 233 -3.42 17.21 -5.17
N TYR A 234 -4.05 16.63 -4.14
CA TYR A 234 -4.44 17.34 -2.93
C TYR A 234 -3.20 17.86 -2.17
N LYS A 235 -2.14 17.07 -2.05
CA LYS A 235 -0.85 17.50 -1.46
C LYS A 235 -0.38 18.80 -2.07
N LYS A 236 -0.27 18.89 -3.42
CA LYS A 236 0.17 20.09 -4.12
C LYS A 236 -0.73 21.32 -3.87
N GLN A 237 -2.00 21.10 -3.63
CA GLN A 237 -2.93 22.18 -3.32
C GLN A 237 -2.80 22.62 -1.86
N ILE A 238 -2.61 21.68 -0.92
CA ILE A 238 -2.42 21.95 0.50
C ILE A 238 -1.08 22.66 0.75
N GLU A 239 -0.01 22.29 0.05
CA GLU A 239 1.30 22.95 0.10
C GLU A 239 1.22 24.45 -0.26
N LYS A 240 0.31 24.82 -1.15
CA LYS A 240 0.08 26.24 -1.50
C LYS A 240 -0.61 27.04 -0.40
N LEU A 241 -1.32 26.39 0.51
CA LEU A 241 -1.99 27.06 1.63
C LEU A 241 -1.04 27.41 2.77
N ASN A 242 -0.01 26.60 2.99
CA ASN A 242 1.06 26.83 3.95
C ASN A 242 2.28 25.96 3.61
N GLN A 243 3.47 26.57 3.57
CA GLN A 243 4.73 25.89 3.23
C GLN A 243 5.55 25.47 4.44
N ASN A 244 5.07 25.71 5.66
CA ASN A 244 5.86 25.49 6.88
C ASN A 244 5.71 24.08 7.46
N PHE A 245 4.91 23.21 6.85
CA PHE A 245 4.67 21.84 7.33
C PHE A 245 5.27 20.81 6.38
N PHE A 246 5.67 19.68 6.91
CA PHE A 246 6.01 18.52 6.10
C PHE A 246 4.73 17.79 5.69
N ILE A 247 4.53 17.60 4.40
CA ILE A 247 3.34 16.95 3.86
C ILE A 247 3.75 15.70 3.10
N TYR A 248 3.28 14.55 3.57
CA TYR A 248 3.54 13.25 2.97
C TYR A 248 2.24 12.63 2.50
N THR A 249 2.28 12.01 1.33
CA THR A 249 1.19 11.14 0.88
C THR A 249 1.50 9.69 1.24
N TRP A 250 0.48 8.85 1.25
CA TRP A 250 0.64 7.41 1.43
C TRP A 250 1.60 6.78 0.40
N THR A 251 1.70 7.35 -0.81
CA THR A 251 2.67 6.93 -1.83
C THR A 251 4.09 7.36 -1.50
N ASP A 252 4.27 8.50 -0.85
CA ASP A 252 5.59 8.96 -0.38
C ASP A 252 6.10 8.06 0.75
N LEU A 253 5.22 7.68 1.68
CA LEU A 253 5.55 6.79 2.79
C LEU A 253 5.88 5.36 2.34
N ASN A 254 5.34 4.94 1.18
CA ASN A 254 5.58 3.62 0.59
C ASN A 254 6.38 3.71 -0.72
N LYS A 255 7.31 4.66 -0.81
CA LYS A 255 8.05 4.98 -2.03
C LYS A 255 8.81 3.78 -2.62
N SER A 256 9.40 2.94 -1.80
CA SER A 256 10.13 1.74 -2.24
C SER A 256 9.20 0.77 -2.97
N LEU A 257 8.02 0.50 -2.41
CA LEU A 257 7.01 -0.36 -3.03
C LEU A 257 6.55 0.19 -4.38
N PHE A 258 6.19 1.48 -4.45
CA PHE A 258 5.74 2.11 -5.70
C PHE A 258 6.85 2.20 -6.74
N SER A 259 8.11 2.37 -6.32
CA SER A 259 9.27 2.34 -7.21
C SER A 259 9.45 0.94 -7.80
N ALA A 260 9.35 -0.11 -7.00
CA ALA A 260 9.42 -1.50 -7.47
C ALA A 260 8.30 -1.81 -8.50
N LEU A 261 7.05 -1.44 -8.21
CA LEU A 261 5.91 -1.60 -9.13
C LEU A 261 6.09 -0.81 -10.44
N LYS A 262 6.76 0.36 -10.39
CA LYS A 262 7.08 1.14 -11.59
C LYS A 262 8.14 0.45 -12.45
N VAL A 263 9.20 -0.06 -11.83
CA VAL A 263 10.27 -0.82 -12.53
C VAL A 263 9.67 -2.05 -13.20
N GLU A 264 8.88 -2.82 -12.48
CA GLU A 264 8.19 -4.00 -13.02
C GLU A 264 7.35 -3.66 -14.27
N ARG A 265 6.51 -2.62 -14.21
CA ARG A 265 5.72 -2.17 -15.36
C ARG A 265 6.60 -1.82 -16.57
N ASN A 266 7.73 -1.16 -16.35
CA ASN A 266 8.67 -0.82 -17.43
C ASN A 266 9.30 -2.07 -18.04
N VAL A 267 9.69 -3.04 -17.22
CA VAL A 267 10.23 -4.33 -17.68
C VAL A 267 9.18 -5.08 -18.51
N MET A 268 7.93 -5.13 -18.07
CA MET A 268 6.83 -5.75 -18.81
C MET A 268 6.60 -5.08 -20.18
N PHE A 269 6.69 -3.74 -20.23
CA PHE A 269 6.59 -2.98 -21.48
C PHE A 269 7.74 -3.33 -22.45
N ILE A 270 8.98 -3.47 -21.95
CA ILE A 270 10.13 -3.87 -22.75
C ILE A 270 9.94 -5.29 -23.30
N ILE A 271 9.49 -6.23 -22.47
CA ILE A 271 9.22 -7.60 -22.89
C ILE A 271 8.15 -7.65 -23.99
N LEU A 272 7.05 -6.90 -23.82
CA LEU A 272 6.00 -6.79 -24.81
C LEU A 272 6.55 -6.26 -26.15
N THR A 273 7.37 -5.23 -26.10
CA THR A 273 8.00 -4.63 -27.29
C THR A 273 8.89 -5.64 -28.01
N LEU A 274 9.70 -6.42 -27.26
CA LEU A 274 10.55 -7.48 -27.84
C LEU A 274 9.71 -8.57 -28.51
N ILE A 275 8.61 -9.01 -27.90
CA ILE A 275 7.70 -10.00 -28.49
C ILE A 275 7.12 -9.48 -29.81
N ILE A 276 6.71 -8.22 -29.87
CA ILE A 276 6.18 -7.58 -31.08
C ILE A 276 7.25 -7.52 -32.16
N ILE A 277 8.49 -7.16 -31.83
CA ILE A 277 9.61 -7.11 -32.78
C ILE A 277 9.89 -8.51 -33.36
N VAL A 278 9.98 -9.55 -32.54
CA VAL A 278 10.19 -10.93 -32.97
C VAL A 278 9.05 -11.40 -33.87
N ALA A 279 7.81 -11.06 -33.51
CA ALA A 279 6.63 -11.35 -34.32
C ALA A 279 6.72 -10.72 -35.72
N ALA A 280 7.11 -9.42 -35.76
CA ALA A 280 7.28 -8.69 -37.02
C ALA A 280 8.36 -9.33 -37.92
N PHE A 281 9.52 -9.70 -37.36
CA PHE A 281 10.57 -10.39 -38.12
C PHE A 281 10.11 -11.76 -38.65
N ASN A 282 9.38 -12.52 -37.86
CA ASN A 282 8.83 -13.81 -38.30
C ASN A 282 7.85 -13.64 -39.46
N ILE A 283 6.99 -12.62 -39.42
CA ILE A 283 6.04 -12.32 -40.50
C ILE A 283 6.78 -11.89 -41.78
N ILE A 284 7.76 -10.98 -41.66
CA ILE A 284 8.56 -10.48 -42.78
C ILE A 284 9.31 -11.64 -43.43
N SER A 285 9.97 -12.48 -42.64
CA SER A 285 10.70 -13.65 -43.12
C SER A 285 9.77 -14.63 -43.87
N GLY A 286 8.60 -14.93 -43.30
CA GLY A 286 7.58 -15.77 -43.91
C GLY A 286 7.08 -15.24 -45.24
N LEU A 287 6.77 -13.93 -45.29
CA LEU A 287 6.32 -13.29 -46.56
C LEU A 287 7.42 -13.25 -47.63
N THR A 288 8.66 -12.94 -47.24
CA THR A 288 9.81 -12.91 -48.19
C THR A 288 10.04 -14.24 -48.82
N ILE A 289 9.99 -15.34 -48.05
CA ILE A 289 10.14 -16.70 -48.58
C ILE A 289 8.97 -17.09 -49.51
N LEU A 290 7.74 -16.69 -49.11
CA LEU A 290 6.54 -16.99 -49.90
C LEU A 290 6.57 -16.26 -51.26
N ILE A 291 7.02 -15.01 -51.31
CA ILE A 291 7.20 -14.23 -52.54
C ILE A 291 8.27 -14.89 -53.42
N LYS A 292 9.44 -15.21 -52.83
CA LYS A 292 10.54 -15.84 -53.57
C LYS A 292 10.15 -17.18 -54.19
N ASN A 293 9.31 -17.96 -53.56
CA ASN A 293 8.84 -19.25 -54.06
C ASN A 293 7.73 -19.12 -55.14
N LYS A 294 7.05 -17.97 -55.23
CA LYS A 294 6.05 -17.68 -56.25
C LYS A 294 6.63 -17.00 -57.51
N THR A 295 7.83 -16.43 -57.41
CA THR A 295 8.51 -15.73 -58.51
C THR A 295 9.44 -16.66 -59.32
N LYS A 296 9.57 -17.94 -58.94
CA LYS A 296 10.14 -19.02 -59.73
C LYS A 296 9.02 -19.92 -60.24
#